data_a64deebb9c129b7340c4b015dc3654b0
#
_entry.id   a64deebb9c129b7340c4b015dc3654b0
#
_cell.length_a   1.000
_cell.length_b   1.000
_cell.length_c   1.000
_cell.angle_alpha   90.00
_cell.angle_beta   90.00
_cell.angle_gamma   90.00
#
_symmetry.space_group_name_H-M   'P 1'
#
loop_
_entity.id
_entity.type
_entity.pdbx_description
1 polymer ?
#
loop_
_entity_poly.entity_id
_entity_poly.type
_entity_poly.pdbx_seq_one_letter_code
_entity_poly.pdbx_strand_id
1 'polypeptide(L)'
;MYKKLDLYKNEVYYAIYNKSIMCYLLIIRGEIMRVGIICMSDKGSKGEREDLSTKVIIECVENFGYEVIVTDLIPDEGDIIEKKLLEVVERGNIDLILTTGGTGFSPRDVTPEATLKVIERLTPGIPEAMRAFSMKITNRGMLSRGVAGIRKNTLIINLPGSPKAVREILEYMLEPIDHGLEILLKKTGDCARK
;
A
#
# COMPACT_ATOMS: atom_id res chain seq x y z
N MET A 1 -22.30 -19.41 -30.54
CA MET A 1 -21.27 -18.34 -30.47
C MET A 1 -21.69 -17.11 -29.68
N TYR A 2 -22.91 -17.06 -29.09
CA TYR A 2 -23.45 -15.90 -28.35
C TYR A 2 -23.35 -15.98 -26.83
N LYS A 3 -23.03 -17.14 -26.22
CA LYS A 3 -22.94 -17.30 -24.76
C LYS A 3 -21.66 -16.75 -24.09
N LYS A 4 -20.59 -16.50 -24.84
CA LYS A 4 -19.32 -15.99 -24.30
C LYS A 4 -19.26 -14.46 -24.15
N LEU A 5 -20.09 -13.73 -24.92
CA LEU A 5 -20.15 -12.26 -24.82
C LEU A 5 -20.98 -11.75 -23.63
N ASP A 6 -21.98 -12.53 -23.19
CA ASP A 6 -22.84 -12.12 -22.06
C ASP A 6 -22.18 -12.29 -20.70
N LEU A 7 -21.27 -13.26 -20.55
CA LEU A 7 -20.47 -13.42 -19.33
C LEU A 7 -19.49 -12.26 -19.13
N TYR A 8 -18.81 -11.80 -20.18
CA TYR A 8 -17.92 -10.64 -20.10
C TYR A 8 -18.66 -9.32 -19.80
N LYS A 9 -19.85 -9.15 -20.35
CA LYS A 9 -20.69 -7.95 -20.03
C LYS A 9 -21.16 -7.97 -18.59
N ASN A 10 -21.53 -9.11 -18.04
CA ASN A 10 -21.97 -9.22 -16.65
C ASN A 10 -20.80 -9.00 -15.66
N GLU A 11 -19.60 -9.50 -15.93
CA GLU A 11 -18.43 -9.25 -15.09
C GLU A 11 -17.99 -7.77 -15.13
N VAL A 12 -18.02 -7.13 -16.30
CA VAL A 12 -17.72 -5.69 -16.44
C VAL A 12 -18.81 -4.84 -15.78
N TYR A 13 -20.11 -5.19 -15.92
CA TYR A 13 -21.21 -4.51 -15.24
C TYR A 13 -21.12 -4.69 -13.72
N TYR A 14 -20.79 -5.89 -13.23
CA TYR A 14 -20.62 -6.17 -11.81
C TYR A 14 -19.41 -5.41 -11.23
N ALA A 15 -18.30 -5.32 -11.96
CA ALA A 15 -17.13 -4.55 -11.57
C ALA A 15 -17.42 -3.03 -11.53
N ILE A 16 -18.10 -2.51 -12.55
CA ILE A 16 -18.50 -1.08 -12.61
C ILE A 16 -19.54 -0.77 -11.52
N TYR A 17 -20.51 -1.65 -11.29
CA TYR A 17 -21.55 -1.47 -10.28
C TYR A 17 -20.99 -1.51 -8.85
N ASN A 18 -20.09 -2.47 -8.54
CA ASN A 18 -19.39 -2.53 -7.26
C ASN A 18 -18.45 -1.34 -7.06
N LYS A 19 -17.77 -0.87 -8.11
CA LYS A 19 -16.91 0.31 -8.07
C LYS A 19 -17.71 1.58 -7.75
N SER A 20 -18.89 1.74 -8.37
CA SER A 20 -19.79 2.87 -8.12
C SER A 20 -20.39 2.82 -6.72
N ILE A 21 -20.75 1.64 -6.22
CA ILE A 21 -21.27 1.45 -4.85
C ILE A 21 -20.16 1.67 -3.83
N MET A 22 -18.95 1.15 -4.06
CA MET A 22 -17.81 1.35 -3.17
C MET A 22 -17.45 2.84 -3.10
N CYS A 23 -17.36 3.53 -4.22
CA CYS A 23 -17.11 4.97 -4.28
C CYS A 23 -18.23 5.77 -3.58
N TYR A 24 -19.50 5.36 -3.75
CA TYR A 24 -20.66 5.99 -3.10
C TYR A 24 -20.68 5.75 -1.58
N LEU A 25 -20.29 4.55 -1.13
CA LEU A 25 -20.16 4.23 0.30
C LEU A 25 -19.01 4.99 0.96
N LEU A 26 -17.89 5.20 0.26
CA LEU A 26 -16.75 6.00 0.74
C LEU A 26 -17.11 7.49 0.82
N ILE A 27 -17.87 8.02 -0.15
CA ILE A 27 -18.38 9.39 -0.13
C ILE A 27 -19.38 9.61 1.02
N ILE A 28 -20.22 8.61 1.33
CA ILE A 28 -21.17 8.67 2.46
C ILE A 28 -20.44 8.58 3.82
N ARG A 29 -19.27 7.93 3.89
CA ARG A 29 -18.44 7.84 5.09
C ARG A 29 -17.69 9.13 5.45
N GLY A 30 -17.67 10.13 4.57
CA GLY A 30 -17.36 11.53 4.89
C GLY A 30 -15.89 11.94 4.77
N GLU A 31 -14.92 11.04 4.53
CA GLU A 31 -13.52 11.44 4.28
C GLU A 31 -12.78 10.36 3.47
N ILE A 32 -12.21 10.76 2.35
CA ILE A 32 -11.37 9.92 1.49
C ILE A 32 -10.01 9.70 2.18
N MET A 33 -9.49 8.45 2.21
CA MET A 33 -8.17 8.16 2.74
C MET A 33 -7.08 8.71 1.81
N ARG A 34 -6.11 9.40 2.38
CA ARG A 34 -5.04 10.11 1.66
C ARG A 34 -3.75 9.29 1.71
N VAL A 35 -3.20 8.98 0.54
CA VAL A 35 -2.07 8.06 0.38
C VAL A 35 -0.84 8.79 -0.10
N GLY A 36 0.30 8.52 0.55
CA GLY A 36 1.63 8.82 0.05
C GLY A 36 2.30 7.55 -0.48
N ILE A 37 2.97 7.63 -1.62
CA ILE A 37 3.71 6.52 -2.23
C ILE A 37 5.18 6.93 -2.36
N ILE A 38 6.09 6.09 -1.84
CA ILE A 38 7.52 6.33 -1.93
C ILE A 38 8.18 5.09 -2.53
N CYS A 39 8.77 5.24 -3.71
CA CYS A 39 9.54 4.19 -4.36
C CYS A 39 11.04 4.35 -4.06
N MET A 40 11.66 3.30 -3.57
CA MET A 40 13.10 3.21 -3.39
C MET A 40 13.71 2.46 -4.56
N SER A 41 14.57 3.14 -5.34
CA SER A 41 15.28 2.55 -6.46
C SER A 41 16.47 3.40 -6.89
N ASP A 42 17.69 2.89 -6.71
CA ASP A 42 18.92 3.53 -7.19
C ASP A 42 18.89 3.79 -8.71
N LYS A 43 18.38 2.84 -9.49
CA LYS A 43 18.27 2.98 -10.95
C LYS A 43 17.14 3.90 -11.36
N GLY A 44 16.00 3.79 -10.66
CA GLY A 44 14.83 4.64 -10.93
C GLY A 44 15.14 6.11 -10.65
N SER A 45 15.77 6.42 -9.53
CA SER A 45 16.12 7.79 -9.13
C SER A 45 17.11 8.48 -10.08
N LYS A 46 17.88 7.69 -10.85
CA LYS A 46 18.80 8.17 -11.91
C LYS A 46 18.15 8.21 -13.30
N GLY A 47 16.88 7.81 -13.43
CA GLY A 47 16.19 7.71 -14.72
C GLY A 47 16.64 6.51 -15.59
N GLU A 48 17.38 5.56 -15.04
CA GLU A 48 17.89 4.37 -15.77
C GLU A 48 16.84 3.24 -15.85
N ARG A 49 15.77 3.33 -15.06
CA ARG A 49 14.69 2.34 -15.01
C ARG A 49 13.35 3.01 -14.75
N GLU A 50 12.34 2.62 -15.52
CA GLU A 50 10.96 3.06 -15.29
C GLU A 50 10.39 2.48 -13.98
N ASP A 51 9.71 3.30 -13.20
CA ASP A 51 8.99 2.88 -12.00
C ASP A 51 7.57 2.41 -12.36
N LEU A 52 7.44 1.12 -12.55
CA LEU A 52 6.15 0.47 -12.81
C LEU A 52 5.40 0.15 -11.51
N SER A 53 6.10 0.04 -10.37
CA SER A 53 5.49 -0.34 -9.10
C SER A 53 4.61 0.77 -8.55
N THR A 54 5.08 2.02 -8.60
CA THR A 54 4.27 3.19 -8.21
C THR A 54 3.00 3.29 -9.06
N LYS A 55 3.08 3.07 -10.38
CA LYS A 55 1.89 3.08 -11.26
C LYS A 55 0.86 2.05 -10.83
N VAL A 56 1.29 0.84 -10.48
CA VAL A 56 0.41 -0.22 -10.00
C VAL A 56 -0.20 0.13 -8.64
N ILE A 57 0.57 0.72 -7.72
CA ILE A 57 0.05 1.14 -6.42
C ILE A 57 -1.04 2.19 -6.62
N ILE A 58 -0.78 3.24 -7.43
CA ILE A 58 -1.76 4.30 -7.75
C ILE A 58 -3.06 3.66 -8.25
N GLU A 59 -2.97 2.80 -9.28
CA GLU A 59 -4.13 2.12 -9.85
C GLU A 59 -4.93 1.34 -8.80
N CYS A 60 -4.25 0.58 -7.93
CA CYS A 60 -4.93 -0.22 -6.91
C CYS A 60 -5.64 0.65 -5.86
N VAL A 61 -4.96 1.68 -5.33
CA VAL A 61 -5.52 2.49 -4.24
C VAL A 61 -6.62 3.45 -4.74
N GLU A 62 -6.48 4.01 -5.94
CA GLU A 62 -7.52 4.85 -6.55
C GLU A 62 -8.75 4.02 -6.95
N ASN A 63 -8.54 2.80 -7.46
CA ASN A 63 -9.63 1.87 -7.73
C ASN A 63 -10.38 1.45 -6.47
N PHE A 64 -9.70 1.43 -5.32
CA PHE A 64 -10.32 1.17 -4.02
C PHE A 64 -11.04 2.41 -3.46
N GLY A 65 -10.78 3.61 -3.98
CA GLY A 65 -11.43 4.86 -3.59
C GLY A 65 -10.57 5.76 -2.71
N TYR A 66 -9.26 5.52 -2.61
CA TYR A 66 -8.32 6.39 -1.94
C TYR A 66 -7.80 7.50 -2.86
N GLU A 67 -7.26 8.56 -2.29
CA GLU A 67 -6.65 9.67 -3.02
C GLU A 67 -5.13 9.66 -2.84
N VAL A 68 -4.38 9.68 -3.95
CA VAL A 68 -2.92 9.77 -3.92
C VAL A 68 -2.49 11.23 -3.86
N ILE A 69 -1.90 11.63 -2.73
CA ILE A 69 -1.47 13.03 -2.48
C ILE A 69 -0.01 13.25 -2.81
N VAL A 70 0.83 12.23 -2.61
CA VAL A 70 2.30 12.31 -2.77
C VAL A 70 2.81 11.08 -3.48
N THR A 71 3.71 11.30 -4.44
CA THR A 71 4.53 10.25 -5.05
C THR A 71 5.97 10.71 -5.13
N ASP A 72 6.89 9.94 -4.58
CA ASP A 72 8.33 10.21 -4.61
C ASP A 72 9.11 8.98 -5.08
N LEU A 73 10.16 9.22 -5.83
CA LEU A 73 11.13 8.21 -6.27
C LEU A 73 12.52 8.63 -5.78
N ILE A 74 13.08 7.85 -4.86
CA ILE A 74 14.31 8.17 -4.16
C ILE A 74 15.34 7.02 -4.24
N PRO A 75 16.64 7.27 -4.02
CA PRO A 75 17.65 6.21 -3.98
C PRO A 75 17.47 5.30 -2.74
N ASP A 76 18.07 4.11 -2.82
CA ASP A 76 18.10 3.11 -1.73
C ASP A 76 19.15 3.53 -0.65
N GLU A 77 18.94 4.69 0.00
CA GLU A 77 19.78 5.26 1.06
C GLU A 77 18.97 5.42 2.35
N GLY A 78 19.41 4.77 3.43
CA GLY A 78 18.67 4.71 4.70
C GLY A 78 18.29 6.08 5.26
N ASP A 79 19.24 7.01 5.29
CA ASP A 79 19.02 8.36 5.84
C ASP A 79 18.08 9.20 4.95
N ILE A 80 18.13 8.99 3.62
CA ILE A 80 17.21 9.66 2.68
C ILE A 80 15.79 9.11 2.86
N ILE A 81 15.65 7.78 2.99
CA ILE A 81 14.36 7.12 3.22
C ILE A 81 13.76 7.57 4.55
N GLU A 82 14.54 7.55 5.64
CA GLU A 82 14.11 8.00 6.97
C GLU A 82 13.59 9.45 6.92
N LYS A 83 14.43 10.35 6.37
CA LYS A 83 14.08 11.77 6.23
C LYS A 83 12.81 11.97 5.41
N LYS A 84 12.65 11.24 4.30
CA LYS A 84 11.47 11.34 3.44
C LYS A 84 10.21 10.83 4.14
N LEU A 85 10.28 9.70 4.84
CA LEU A 85 9.16 9.18 5.62
C LEU A 85 8.71 10.19 6.70
N LEU A 86 9.67 10.76 7.45
CA LEU A 86 9.38 11.80 8.44
C LEU A 86 8.75 13.03 7.81
N GLU A 87 9.31 13.55 6.69
CA GLU A 87 8.76 14.69 5.97
C GLU A 87 7.28 14.47 5.59
N VAL A 88 6.97 13.29 5.02
CA VAL A 88 5.61 12.98 4.55
C VAL A 88 4.64 12.82 5.72
N VAL A 89 5.03 12.17 6.81
CA VAL A 89 4.21 12.05 8.03
C VAL A 89 3.96 13.43 8.66
N GLU A 90 5.00 14.29 8.75
CA GLU A 90 4.90 15.60 9.40
C GLU A 90 4.01 16.60 8.63
N ARG A 91 3.69 16.35 7.36
CA ARG A 91 2.66 17.12 6.62
C ARG A 91 1.29 17.05 7.29
N GLY A 92 1.01 15.98 8.05
CA GLY A 92 -0.24 15.82 8.82
C GLY A 92 -1.50 15.59 7.99
N ASN A 93 -1.35 15.39 6.67
CA ASN A 93 -2.47 15.17 5.74
C ASN A 93 -2.36 13.85 4.97
N ILE A 94 -1.60 12.87 5.49
CA ILE A 94 -1.42 11.55 4.89
C ILE A 94 -1.84 10.50 5.93
N ASP A 95 -2.77 9.64 5.53
CA ASP A 95 -3.33 8.59 6.40
C ASP A 95 -2.59 7.26 6.23
N LEU A 96 -2.10 6.99 5.00
CA LEU A 96 -1.37 5.77 4.64
C LEU A 96 -0.13 6.11 3.80
N ILE A 97 1.03 5.59 4.19
CA ILE A 97 2.23 5.60 3.34
C ILE A 97 2.50 4.17 2.88
N LEU A 98 2.55 4.00 1.56
CA LEU A 98 2.96 2.77 0.90
C LEU A 98 4.36 2.97 0.33
N THR A 99 5.33 2.21 0.81
CA THR A 99 6.66 2.20 0.21
C THR A 99 6.81 0.98 -0.70
N THR A 100 7.63 1.07 -1.75
CA THR A 100 7.94 -0.07 -2.62
C THR A 100 9.43 -0.07 -2.97
N GLY A 101 10.04 -1.26 -2.99
CA GLY A 101 11.47 -1.46 -3.20
C GLY A 101 12.26 -1.55 -1.91
N GLY A 102 13.52 -2.00 -1.99
CA GLY A 102 14.48 -2.09 -0.89
C GLY A 102 14.09 -3.02 0.26
N THR A 103 13.29 -4.09 0.01
CA THR A 103 12.80 -5.01 1.07
C THR A 103 13.38 -6.41 0.99
N GLY A 104 14.33 -6.69 0.11
CA GLY A 104 14.95 -8.01 -0.07
C GLY A 104 16.25 -8.18 0.74
N PHE A 105 17.17 -9.00 0.22
CA PHE A 105 18.42 -9.36 0.89
C PHE A 105 19.65 -8.68 0.29
N SER A 106 19.47 -7.78 -0.68
CA SER A 106 20.61 -6.99 -1.19
C SER A 106 21.16 -6.09 -0.09
N PRO A 107 22.48 -5.84 -0.04
CA PRO A 107 23.05 -4.86 0.89
C PRO A 107 22.49 -3.43 0.73
N ARG A 108 21.88 -3.13 -0.42
CA ARG A 108 21.20 -1.86 -0.70
C ARG A 108 19.74 -1.86 -0.26
N ASP A 109 19.17 -3.00 0.09
CA ASP A 109 17.78 -3.11 0.56
C ASP A 109 17.72 -2.69 2.04
N VAL A 110 17.52 -1.42 2.31
CA VAL A 110 17.54 -0.82 3.66
C VAL A 110 16.21 -0.18 4.07
N THR A 111 15.17 -0.36 3.26
CA THR A 111 13.84 0.21 3.53
C THR A 111 13.25 -0.23 4.86
N PRO A 112 13.32 -1.51 5.27
CA PRO A 112 12.77 -1.94 6.56
C PRO A 112 13.47 -1.27 7.74
N GLU A 113 14.79 -1.17 7.70
CA GLU A 113 15.60 -0.56 8.76
C GLU A 113 15.31 0.94 8.89
N ALA A 114 15.21 1.66 7.77
CA ALA A 114 14.82 3.07 7.78
C ALA A 114 13.40 3.27 8.31
N THR A 115 12.45 2.40 7.91
CA THR A 115 11.07 2.45 8.39
C THR A 115 10.99 2.20 9.90
N LEU A 116 11.76 1.23 10.43
CA LEU A 116 11.81 0.92 11.87
C LEU A 116 12.27 2.10 12.73
N LYS A 117 13.13 2.98 12.22
CA LYS A 117 13.56 4.20 12.92
C LYS A 117 12.45 5.27 12.99
N VAL A 118 11.49 5.21 12.07
CA VAL A 118 10.43 6.22 11.94
C VAL A 118 9.18 5.85 12.73
N ILE A 119 8.77 4.57 12.70
CA ILE A 119 7.54 4.12 13.35
C ILE A 119 7.61 4.16 14.86
N GLU A 120 6.49 4.46 15.50
CA GLU A 120 6.33 4.49 16.97
C GLU A 120 5.68 3.22 17.50
N ARG A 121 4.82 2.59 16.70
CA ARG A 121 4.10 1.35 17.06
C ARG A 121 4.16 0.37 15.89
N LEU A 122 4.67 -0.83 16.14
CA LEU A 122 4.71 -1.91 15.14
C LEU A 122 3.29 -2.46 14.88
N THR A 123 3.02 -2.82 13.63
CA THR A 123 1.82 -3.57 13.21
C THR A 123 2.24 -4.88 12.53
N PRO A 124 2.78 -5.86 13.28
CA PRO A 124 3.45 -7.04 12.71
C PRO A 124 2.51 -7.93 11.91
N GLY A 125 1.22 -7.95 12.24
CA GLY A 125 0.22 -8.74 11.54
C GLY A 125 0.09 -8.40 10.04
N ILE A 126 0.34 -7.14 9.65
CA ILE A 126 0.29 -6.74 8.23
C ILE A 126 1.39 -7.44 7.41
N PRO A 127 2.69 -7.29 7.70
CA PRO A 127 3.74 -7.96 6.93
C PRO A 127 3.71 -9.49 7.08
N GLU A 128 3.20 -10.04 8.19
CA GLU A 128 2.96 -11.47 8.34
C GLU A 128 1.90 -11.97 7.35
N ALA A 129 0.77 -11.27 7.24
CA ALA A 129 -0.30 -11.59 6.28
C ALA A 129 0.20 -11.47 4.83
N MET A 130 0.99 -10.44 4.51
CA MET A 130 1.62 -10.26 3.20
C MET A 130 2.51 -11.45 2.83
N ARG A 131 3.39 -11.87 3.75
CA ARG A 131 4.26 -13.04 3.53
C ARG A 131 3.46 -14.33 3.41
N ALA A 132 2.50 -14.56 4.30
CA ALA A 132 1.65 -15.74 4.27
C ALA A 132 0.86 -15.85 2.96
N PHE A 133 0.32 -14.75 2.46
CA PHE A 133 -0.36 -14.69 1.17
C PHE A 133 0.61 -14.96 0.01
N SER A 134 1.75 -14.26 -0.02
CA SER A 134 2.76 -14.41 -1.07
C SER A 134 3.31 -15.84 -1.15
N MET A 135 3.46 -16.55 -0.01
CA MET A 135 3.93 -17.93 0.01
C MET A 135 2.95 -18.93 -0.61
N LYS A 136 1.67 -18.58 -0.78
CA LYS A 136 0.71 -19.39 -1.56
C LYS A 136 0.99 -19.33 -3.07
N ILE A 137 1.66 -18.27 -3.52
CA ILE A 137 1.98 -18.01 -4.93
C ILE A 137 3.44 -18.43 -5.23
N THR A 138 4.36 -18.06 -4.35
CA THR A 138 5.79 -18.39 -4.48
C THR A 138 6.46 -18.49 -3.10
N ASN A 139 7.30 -19.52 -2.92
CA ASN A 139 8.07 -19.69 -1.69
C ASN A 139 9.07 -18.55 -1.44
N ARG A 140 9.42 -17.74 -2.46
CA ARG A 140 10.26 -16.55 -2.30
C ARG A 140 9.60 -15.44 -1.47
N GLY A 141 8.28 -15.52 -1.23
CA GLY A 141 7.58 -14.59 -0.35
C GLY A 141 8.17 -14.53 1.06
N MET A 142 8.77 -15.65 1.55
CA MET A 142 9.44 -15.71 2.86
C MET A 142 10.68 -14.80 2.97
N LEU A 143 11.26 -14.38 1.85
CA LEU A 143 12.46 -13.54 1.82
C LEU A 143 12.16 -12.04 1.99
N SER A 144 10.88 -11.66 2.04
CA SER A 144 10.53 -10.27 2.29
C SER A 144 10.80 -9.89 3.74
N ARG A 145 11.63 -8.85 3.93
CA ARG A 145 11.93 -8.24 5.23
C ARG A 145 11.03 -7.03 5.53
N GLY A 146 10.05 -6.75 4.66
CA GLY A 146 9.13 -5.64 4.81
C GLY A 146 8.48 -5.60 6.20
N VAL A 147 8.32 -4.39 6.72
CA VAL A 147 7.69 -4.08 8.00
C VAL A 147 6.50 -3.15 7.82
N ALA A 148 5.67 -3.05 8.85
CA ALA A 148 4.62 -2.05 8.91
C ALA A 148 4.48 -1.50 10.33
N GLY A 149 4.03 -0.26 10.43
CA GLY A 149 3.84 0.39 11.71
C GLY A 149 3.19 1.75 11.60
N ILE A 150 2.86 2.32 12.73
CA ILE A 150 2.15 3.58 12.86
C ILE A 150 3.11 4.63 13.44
N ARG A 151 3.09 5.81 12.83
CA ARG A 151 3.63 7.03 13.40
C ARG A 151 2.56 8.10 13.45
N LYS A 152 2.30 8.67 14.63
CA LYS A 152 1.16 9.59 14.84
C LYS A 152 -0.15 8.93 14.35
N ASN A 153 -0.79 9.51 13.34
CA ASN A 153 -2.02 9.02 12.72
C ASN A 153 -1.78 8.43 11.33
N THR A 154 -0.53 8.15 10.95
CA THR A 154 -0.18 7.59 9.64
C THR A 154 0.25 6.14 9.77
N LEU A 155 -0.36 5.25 9.00
CA LEU A 155 0.09 3.87 8.83
C LEU A 155 1.14 3.83 7.72
N ILE A 156 2.28 3.17 7.96
CA ILE A 156 3.37 2.99 6.99
C ILE A 156 3.52 1.50 6.72
N ILE A 157 3.54 1.10 5.43
CA ILE A 157 3.65 -0.30 5.01
C ILE A 157 4.72 -0.42 3.92
N ASN A 158 5.67 -1.34 4.10
CA ASN A 158 6.64 -1.68 3.07
C ASN A 158 6.11 -2.77 2.15
N LEU A 159 5.91 -2.44 0.87
CA LEU A 159 5.54 -3.37 -0.18
C LEU A 159 6.78 -3.94 -0.90
N PRO A 160 6.66 -5.09 -1.58
CA PRO A 160 7.76 -5.59 -2.42
C PRO A 160 8.01 -4.68 -3.62
N GLY A 161 9.21 -4.82 -4.25
CA GLY A 161 9.57 -4.05 -5.43
C GLY A 161 8.99 -4.58 -6.75
N SER A 162 8.35 -5.74 -6.78
CA SER A 162 7.77 -6.31 -8.00
C SER A 162 6.36 -5.77 -8.24
N PRO A 163 6.06 -5.15 -9.41
CA PRO A 163 4.72 -4.64 -9.73
C PRO A 163 3.62 -5.70 -9.62
N LYS A 164 3.91 -6.94 -10.05
CA LYS A 164 2.98 -8.05 -9.94
C LYS A 164 2.67 -8.39 -8.48
N ALA A 165 3.71 -8.53 -7.64
CA ALA A 165 3.54 -8.83 -6.22
C ALA A 165 2.84 -7.69 -5.47
N VAL A 166 3.10 -6.44 -5.84
CA VAL A 166 2.41 -5.25 -5.32
C VAL A 166 0.91 -5.35 -5.57
N ARG A 167 0.50 -5.62 -6.81
CA ARG A 167 -0.92 -5.77 -7.16
C ARG A 167 -1.60 -6.87 -6.36
N GLU A 168 -1.02 -8.08 -6.38
CA GLU A 168 -1.56 -9.25 -5.68
C GLU A 168 -1.73 -8.98 -4.17
N ILE A 169 -0.77 -8.31 -3.55
CA ILE A 169 -0.81 -7.96 -2.13
C ILE A 169 -1.87 -6.90 -1.84
N LEU A 170 -1.93 -5.81 -2.62
CA LEU A 170 -2.89 -4.73 -2.40
C LEU A 170 -4.33 -5.20 -2.60
N GLU A 171 -4.60 -5.98 -3.64
CA GLU A 171 -5.92 -6.58 -3.87
C GLU A 171 -6.38 -7.48 -2.70
N TYR A 172 -5.44 -8.15 -2.03
CA TYR A 172 -5.72 -9.00 -0.87
C TYR A 172 -5.97 -8.20 0.42
N MET A 173 -5.26 -7.07 0.65
CA MET A 173 -5.16 -6.49 1.98
C MET A 173 -5.77 -5.08 2.13
N LEU A 174 -6.20 -4.40 1.04
CA LEU A 174 -6.74 -3.03 1.16
C LEU A 174 -7.99 -2.96 2.05
N GLU A 175 -8.90 -3.93 1.96
CA GLU A 175 -10.11 -3.96 2.79
C GLU A 175 -9.81 -4.02 4.31
N PRO A 176 -9.02 -4.98 4.82
CA PRO A 176 -8.66 -4.99 6.24
C PRO A 176 -7.81 -3.78 6.67
N ILE A 177 -7.01 -3.21 5.76
CA ILE A 177 -6.27 -1.96 6.03
C ILE A 177 -7.22 -0.78 6.19
N ASP A 178 -8.23 -0.65 5.32
CA ASP A 178 -9.24 0.40 5.40
C ASP A 178 -9.92 0.41 6.77
N HIS A 179 -10.36 -0.74 7.24
CA HIS A 179 -10.92 -0.87 8.59
C HIS A 179 -9.93 -0.46 9.68
N GLY A 180 -8.66 -0.84 9.56
CA GLY A 180 -7.60 -0.42 10.49
C GLY A 180 -7.37 1.10 10.50
N LEU A 181 -7.42 1.74 9.33
CA LEU A 181 -7.31 3.20 9.19
C LEU A 181 -8.52 3.92 9.78
N GLU A 182 -9.75 3.42 9.58
CA GLU A 182 -10.95 3.96 10.22
C GLU A 182 -10.81 4.00 11.75
N ILE A 183 -10.29 2.93 12.35
CA ILE A 183 -10.03 2.86 13.80
C ILE A 183 -8.93 3.85 14.20
N LEU A 184 -7.81 3.89 13.46
CA LEU A 184 -6.68 4.77 13.74
C LEU A 184 -7.09 6.24 13.74
N LEU A 185 -7.94 6.63 12.78
CA LEU A 185 -8.41 8.00 12.59
C LEU A 185 -9.67 8.32 13.42
N LYS A 186 -10.12 7.38 14.27
CA LYS A 186 -11.32 7.53 15.11
C LYS A 186 -12.61 7.79 14.31
N LYS A 187 -12.68 7.27 13.10
CA LYS A 187 -13.85 7.38 12.20
C LYS A 187 -14.96 6.39 12.55
N THR A 188 -14.64 5.34 13.32
CA THR A 188 -15.62 4.33 13.81
C THR A 188 -15.68 4.34 15.33
N GLY A 189 -16.90 4.22 15.89
CA GLY A 189 -17.12 3.91 17.31
C GLY A 189 -16.68 2.46 17.64
N ASP A 190 -16.76 2.07 18.92
CA ASP A 190 -16.26 0.79 19.47
C ASP A 190 -16.37 -0.40 18.54
N CYS A 191 -15.23 -0.98 18.17
CA CYS A 191 -15.09 -2.22 17.41
C CYS A 191 -15.39 -3.44 18.29
N ALA A 192 -16.66 -3.63 18.72
CA ALA A 192 -17.08 -4.89 19.29
C ALA A 192 -17.56 -5.82 18.17
N ARG A 193 -16.93 -6.99 18.02
CA ARG A 193 -17.51 -8.08 17.23
C ARG A 193 -18.89 -8.39 17.82
N LYS A 194 -19.93 -8.19 17.02
CA LYS A 194 -21.25 -8.72 17.32
C LYS A 194 -21.30 -10.21 16.97
#